data_cd60245e8d24883bc053c71892990be2
#
_entry.id   cd60245e8d24883bc053c71892990be2
#
_cell.length_a   1.000
_cell.length_b   1.000
_cell.length_c   1.000
_cell.angle_alpha   90.00
_cell.angle_beta   90.00
_cell.angle_gamma   90.00
#
_symmetry.space_group_name_H-M   'P 1'
#
loop_
_entity.id
_entity.type
_entity.pdbx_description
1 polymer ?
#
loop_
_entity_poly.entity_id
_entity_poly.type
_entity_poly.pdbx_seq_one_letter_code
_entity_poly.pdbx_strand_id
1 'polypeptide(L)'
;PGHFPFDKTVIQEMKDEIYKAGGLALELPVTGICDGICSNTPGDRYTLPARDLVSSEVEMVAELNMLEGMVIMATCDKVVPGMLMGAFRVNIPTTMLTGGYMAAGCYEDRMLTLTHTKQAYAAYVEGDMSREEYKAIVRHACPTPGACPFMGTANTMCAMAEILGFSPHGNASVRSQSEKWHQMAREAARKVVEAVKEEKRPSDFVTQKSLENVVR
;
A
#
# COMPACT_ATOMS: atom_id res chain seq x y z
N PRO A 1 11.09 1.06 -4.42
CA PRO A 1 10.29 -0.12 -4.72
C PRO A 1 9.22 -0.31 -3.65
N GLY A 2 8.02 -0.78 -4.02
CA GLY A 2 6.92 -1.01 -3.11
C GLY A 2 6.27 0.25 -2.52
N HIS A 3 6.73 1.42 -2.87
CA HIS A 3 6.18 2.66 -2.37
C HIS A 3 4.85 2.99 -3.04
N PHE A 4 3.99 3.61 -2.25
CA PHE A 4 2.80 4.22 -2.78
C PHE A 4 3.22 5.21 -3.89
N PRO A 5 2.55 5.21 -5.03
CA PRO A 5 2.84 6.20 -6.08
C PRO A 5 2.40 7.57 -5.57
N PHE A 6 3.32 8.32 -4.96
CA PHE A 6 3.09 9.72 -4.58
C PHE A 6 3.01 10.61 -5.81
N ASP A 7 1.98 10.38 -6.59
CA ASP A 7 1.58 11.31 -7.63
C ASP A 7 0.72 12.40 -6.98
N LYS A 8 1.18 13.63 -7.02
CA LYS A 8 0.39 14.79 -6.55
C LYS A 8 -0.97 14.85 -7.23
N THR A 9 -1.08 14.32 -8.43
CA THR A 9 -2.30 14.29 -9.21
C THR A 9 -3.37 13.44 -8.53
N VAL A 10 -3.05 12.22 -8.11
CA VAL A 10 -4.04 11.33 -7.44
C VAL A 10 -4.52 11.90 -6.12
N ILE A 11 -3.60 12.51 -5.34
CA ILE A 11 -3.97 13.15 -4.07
C ILE A 11 -4.95 14.30 -4.32
N GLN A 12 -4.67 15.13 -5.35
CA GLN A 12 -5.57 16.23 -5.70
C GLN A 12 -6.92 15.72 -6.21
N GLU A 13 -6.93 14.70 -7.08
CA GLU A 13 -8.17 14.05 -7.54
C GLU A 13 -9.03 13.55 -6.38
N MET A 14 -8.41 12.92 -5.38
CA MET A 14 -9.11 12.42 -4.20
C MET A 14 -9.67 13.55 -3.35
N LYS A 15 -8.89 14.61 -3.12
CA LYS A 15 -9.34 15.82 -2.41
C LYS A 15 -10.53 16.46 -3.13
N ASP A 16 -10.46 16.60 -4.44
CA ASP A 16 -11.53 17.18 -5.25
C ASP A 16 -12.83 16.36 -5.14
N GLU A 17 -12.74 15.02 -5.12
CA GLU A 17 -13.91 14.16 -4.93
C GLU A 17 -14.50 14.28 -3.52
N ILE A 18 -13.66 14.40 -2.48
CA ILE A 18 -14.12 14.66 -1.11
C ILE A 18 -14.84 16.02 -1.02
N TYR A 19 -14.28 17.09 -1.60
CA TYR A 19 -14.90 18.41 -1.63
C TYR A 19 -16.22 18.40 -2.39
N LYS A 20 -16.31 17.76 -3.55
CA LYS A 20 -17.56 17.60 -4.31
C LYS A 20 -18.63 16.87 -3.52
N ALA A 21 -18.24 15.92 -2.68
CA ALA A 21 -19.15 15.17 -1.81
C ALA A 21 -19.56 15.93 -0.53
N GLY A 22 -18.96 17.11 -0.29
CA GLY A 22 -19.26 18.00 0.84
C GLY A 22 -18.37 17.79 2.07
N GLY A 23 -17.24 17.08 1.93
CA GLY A 23 -16.25 16.90 2.98
C GLY A 23 -15.10 17.91 2.90
N LEU A 24 -14.28 17.97 3.95
CA LEU A 24 -13.02 18.71 4.01
C LEU A 24 -11.86 17.71 4.07
N ALA A 25 -10.96 17.75 3.07
CA ALA A 25 -9.83 16.83 3.00
C ALA A 25 -8.57 17.41 3.65
N LEU A 26 -8.00 16.69 4.61
CA LEU A 26 -6.68 16.94 5.17
C LEU A 26 -5.71 15.88 4.65
N GLU A 27 -4.49 16.27 4.34
CA GLU A 27 -3.40 15.37 3.98
C GLU A 27 -2.46 15.22 5.17
N LEU A 28 -2.42 14.03 5.74
CA LEU A 28 -1.70 13.75 6.97
C LEU A 28 -0.71 12.61 6.71
N PRO A 29 0.62 12.88 6.75
CA PRO A 29 1.62 11.85 6.53
C PRO A 29 1.75 10.94 7.74
N VAL A 30 2.01 9.66 7.48
CA VAL A 30 2.44 8.67 8.47
C VAL A 30 3.71 7.99 7.99
N THR A 31 4.46 7.37 8.91
CA THR A 31 5.72 6.69 8.58
C THR A 31 5.49 5.56 7.58
N GLY A 32 6.25 5.58 6.49
CA GLY A 32 6.28 4.53 5.49
C GLY A 32 7.63 3.84 5.45
N ILE A 33 7.65 2.52 5.54
CA ILE A 33 8.87 1.72 5.44
C ILE A 33 8.77 0.69 4.32
N CYS A 34 9.94 0.24 3.86
CA CYS A 34 10.06 -0.80 2.84
C CYS A 34 11.18 -1.76 3.23
N ASP A 35 10.84 -3.02 3.51
CA ASP A 35 11.79 -4.06 3.86
C ASP A 35 12.85 -4.27 2.75
N GLY A 36 12.46 -4.11 1.48
CA GLY A 36 13.37 -4.24 0.36
C GLY A 36 14.49 -3.19 0.33
N ILE A 37 14.26 -2.01 0.93
CA ILE A 37 15.26 -0.94 1.03
C ILE A 37 16.16 -1.12 2.26
N CYS A 38 15.57 -1.48 3.40
CA CYS A 38 16.30 -1.56 4.66
C CYS A 38 16.94 -2.93 4.92
N SER A 39 16.63 -3.95 4.12
CA SER A 39 17.20 -5.29 4.24
C SER A 39 18.74 -5.25 4.26
N ASN A 40 19.36 -5.98 5.20
CA ASN A 40 20.80 -6.01 5.46
C ASN A 40 21.43 -4.66 5.87
N THR A 41 20.62 -3.70 6.31
CA THR A 41 21.09 -2.45 6.93
C THR A 41 20.75 -2.43 8.42
N PRO A 42 21.30 -1.50 9.23
CA PRO A 42 20.85 -1.31 10.61
C PRO A 42 19.35 -1.00 10.76
N GLY A 43 18.69 -0.53 9.69
CA GLY A 43 17.27 -0.28 9.65
C GLY A 43 16.39 -1.53 9.63
N ASP A 44 16.94 -2.68 9.25
CA ASP A 44 16.19 -3.94 9.11
C ASP A 44 15.51 -4.38 10.44
N ARG A 45 16.16 -4.14 11.58
CA ARG A 45 15.61 -4.41 12.92
C ARG A 45 14.33 -3.64 13.26
N TYR A 46 14.03 -2.58 12.53
CA TYR A 46 12.83 -1.74 12.75
C TYR A 46 11.64 -2.15 11.87
N THR A 47 11.81 -3.05 10.92
CA THR A 47 10.76 -3.40 9.96
C THR A 47 9.52 -3.98 10.62
N LEU A 48 9.67 -4.91 11.57
CA LEU A 48 8.55 -5.48 12.30
C LEU A 48 7.95 -4.50 13.34
N PRO A 49 8.76 -3.86 14.21
CA PRO A 49 8.22 -2.88 15.16
C PRO A 49 7.52 -1.69 14.49
N ALA A 50 7.93 -1.30 13.29
CA ALA A 50 7.31 -0.19 12.57
C ALA A 50 5.82 -0.43 12.24
N ARG A 51 5.36 -1.67 12.13
CA ARG A 51 3.94 -1.98 11.97
C ARG A 51 3.11 -1.44 13.14
N ASP A 52 3.58 -1.63 14.37
CA ASP A 52 2.90 -1.16 15.57
C ASP A 52 2.99 0.37 15.71
N LEU A 53 4.13 0.96 15.31
CA LEU A 53 4.28 2.42 15.27
C LEU A 53 3.32 3.05 14.26
N VAL A 54 3.23 2.53 13.05
CA VAL A 54 2.28 3.01 12.02
C VAL A 54 0.84 2.93 12.54
N SER A 55 0.48 1.85 13.23
CA SER A 55 -0.84 1.72 13.84
C SER A 55 -1.11 2.81 14.88
N SER A 56 -0.14 3.12 15.72
CA SER A 56 -0.25 4.17 16.74
C SER A 56 -0.23 5.58 16.11
N GLU A 57 0.53 5.79 15.05
CA GLU A 57 0.52 7.06 14.31
C GLU A 57 -0.86 7.32 13.69
N VAL A 58 -1.48 6.32 13.04
CA VAL A 58 -2.82 6.46 12.46
C VAL A 58 -3.84 6.82 13.53
N GLU A 59 -3.82 6.13 14.68
CA GLU A 59 -4.68 6.40 15.82
C GLU A 59 -4.48 7.84 16.32
N MET A 60 -3.24 8.21 16.61
CA MET A 60 -2.91 9.55 17.12
C MET A 60 -3.29 10.66 16.14
N VAL A 61 -3.00 10.48 14.84
CA VAL A 61 -3.31 11.47 13.81
C VAL A 61 -4.82 11.66 13.65
N ALA A 62 -5.58 10.57 13.69
CA ALA A 62 -7.04 10.63 13.58
C ALA A 62 -7.67 11.33 14.78
N GLU A 63 -7.27 10.97 16.00
CA GLU A 63 -7.80 11.53 17.23
C GLU A 63 -7.43 13.02 17.42
N LEU A 64 -6.14 13.38 17.21
CA LEU A 64 -5.68 14.76 17.36
C LEU A 64 -6.32 15.73 16.36
N ASN A 65 -6.65 15.26 15.17
CA ASN A 65 -7.31 16.07 14.15
C ASN A 65 -8.83 15.91 14.12
N MET A 66 -9.41 15.14 15.04
CA MET A 66 -10.85 14.90 15.16
C MET A 66 -11.46 14.48 13.81
N LEU A 67 -10.82 13.53 13.13
CA LEU A 67 -11.28 13.08 11.82
C LEU A 67 -12.62 12.33 11.94
N GLU A 68 -13.55 12.65 11.06
CA GLU A 68 -14.84 11.95 10.95
C GLU A 68 -14.74 10.72 10.03
N GLY A 69 -13.73 10.66 9.16
CA GLY A 69 -13.45 9.54 8.29
C GLY A 69 -12.02 9.58 7.75
N MET A 70 -11.54 8.47 7.19
CA MET A 70 -10.18 8.33 6.67
C MET A 70 -10.15 7.66 5.30
N VAL A 71 -9.32 8.17 4.39
CA VAL A 71 -8.81 7.38 3.27
C VAL A 71 -7.37 7.02 3.56
N ILE A 72 -7.12 5.75 3.77
CA ILE A 72 -5.78 5.21 4.00
C ILE A 72 -5.11 4.90 2.67
N MET A 73 -3.89 5.38 2.49
CA MET A 73 -3.09 5.15 1.28
C MET A 73 -1.82 4.36 1.65
N ALA A 74 -1.76 3.08 1.30
CA ALA A 74 -0.68 2.19 1.70
C ALA A 74 -0.32 1.16 0.63
N THR A 75 0.92 0.68 0.63
CA THR A 75 1.40 -0.28 -0.37
C THR A 75 2.28 -1.38 0.21
N CYS A 76 3.20 -1.04 1.13
CA CYS A 76 4.22 -1.96 1.61
C CYS A 76 3.71 -2.94 2.66
N ASP A 77 4.42 -4.03 2.79
CA ASP A 77 4.09 -5.22 3.58
C ASP A 77 3.90 -5.01 5.10
N LYS A 78 4.49 -3.96 5.68
CA LYS A 78 4.28 -3.58 7.09
C LYS A 78 3.34 -2.39 7.23
N VAL A 79 3.29 -1.52 6.20
CA VAL A 79 2.47 -0.30 6.24
C VAL A 79 0.99 -0.64 6.08
N VAL A 80 0.62 -1.51 5.14
CA VAL A 80 -0.78 -1.92 4.94
C VAL A 80 -1.39 -2.51 6.21
N PRO A 81 -0.79 -3.55 6.85
CA PRO A 81 -1.34 -4.09 8.09
C PRO A 81 -1.28 -3.10 9.25
N GLY A 82 -0.22 -2.29 9.36
CA GLY A 82 -0.12 -1.26 10.40
C GLY A 82 -1.26 -0.24 10.31
N MET A 83 -1.55 0.26 9.11
CA MET A 83 -2.65 1.20 8.90
C MET A 83 -4.02 0.56 9.12
N LEU A 84 -4.23 -0.70 8.71
CA LEU A 84 -5.46 -1.43 9.01
C LEU A 84 -5.66 -1.60 10.52
N MET A 85 -4.61 -1.95 11.25
CA MET A 85 -4.65 -2.04 12.72
C MET A 85 -5.05 -0.70 13.35
N GLY A 86 -4.50 0.42 12.86
CA GLY A 86 -4.86 1.76 13.29
C GLY A 86 -6.32 2.08 12.97
N ALA A 87 -6.80 1.75 11.76
CA ALA A 87 -8.19 1.93 11.38
C ALA A 87 -9.17 1.16 12.29
N PHE A 88 -8.81 -0.06 12.69
CA PHE A 88 -9.61 -0.82 13.64
C PHE A 88 -9.62 -0.22 15.05
N ARG A 89 -8.51 0.36 15.51
CA ARG A 89 -8.43 1.01 16.81
C ARG A 89 -9.30 2.26 16.87
N VAL A 90 -9.17 3.11 15.86
CA VAL A 90 -9.95 4.36 15.76
C VAL A 90 -11.43 4.08 15.49
N ASN A 91 -11.72 3.09 14.67
CA ASN A 91 -13.06 2.65 14.30
C ASN A 91 -13.98 3.76 13.77
N ILE A 92 -13.45 4.67 12.95
CA ILE A 92 -14.24 5.65 12.19
C ILE A 92 -14.41 5.19 10.74
N PRO A 93 -15.38 5.73 9.98
CA PRO A 93 -15.56 5.44 8.57
C PRO A 93 -14.26 5.49 7.80
N THR A 94 -13.86 4.37 7.20
CA THR A 94 -12.53 4.22 6.58
C THR A 94 -12.61 3.48 5.26
N THR A 95 -11.94 4.04 4.24
CA THR A 95 -11.64 3.35 2.98
C THR A 95 -10.13 3.25 2.80
N MET A 96 -9.68 2.32 1.97
CA MET A 96 -8.26 2.16 1.66
C MET A 96 -8.04 2.17 0.15
N LEU A 97 -7.03 2.91 -0.29
CA LEU A 97 -6.45 2.79 -1.62
C LEU A 97 -5.08 2.12 -1.48
N THR A 98 -4.94 0.90 -2.01
CA THR A 98 -3.61 0.30 -2.14
C THR A 98 -2.92 0.81 -3.40
N GLY A 99 -1.59 0.79 -3.41
CA GLY A 99 -0.82 1.37 -4.50
C GLY A 99 -0.89 0.63 -5.84
N GLY A 100 -1.65 -0.48 -5.91
CA GLY A 100 -1.63 -1.37 -7.06
C GLY A 100 -0.32 -2.16 -7.17
N TYR A 101 -0.22 -3.07 -8.15
CA TYR A 101 1.01 -3.84 -8.35
C TYR A 101 2.02 -3.08 -9.24
N MET A 102 3.30 -3.24 -8.91
CA MET A 102 4.44 -2.75 -9.69
C MET A 102 4.52 -3.52 -11.01
N ALA A 103 4.86 -2.84 -12.11
CA ALA A 103 5.16 -3.52 -13.36
C ALA A 103 6.44 -4.37 -13.21
N ALA A 104 6.45 -5.54 -13.84
CA ALA A 104 7.68 -6.28 -14.02
C ALA A 104 8.62 -5.52 -14.96
N GLY A 105 9.92 -5.61 -14.68
CA GLY A 105 10.95 -5.06 -15.56
C GLY A 105 11.29 -5.99 -16.71
N CYS A 106 12.18 -5.53 -17.59
CA CYS A 106 12.72 -6.33 -18.68
C CYS A 106 14.20 -5.99 -18.89
N TYR A 107 15.03 -7.02 -19.07
CA TYR A 107 16.42 -6.88 -19.48
C TYR A 107 16.81 -8.08 -20.35
N GLU A 108 17.33 -7.84 -21.54
CA GLU A 108 17.70 -8.88 -22.51
C GLU A 108 16.58 -9.92 -22.74
N ASP A 109 15.35 -9.44 -23.01
CA ASP A 109 14.15 -10.26 -23.23
C ASP A 109 13.71 -11.13 -22.05
N ARG A 110 14.31 -10.96 -20.88
CA ARG A 110 13.92 -11.62 -19.63
C ARG A 110 13.06 -10.70 -18.78
N MET A 111 11.92 -11.18 -18.34
CA MET A 111 11.09 -10.47 -17.36
C MET A 111 11.76 -10.50 -15.99
N LEU A 112 11.86 -9.33 -15.37
CA LEU A 112 12.51 -9.13 -14.07
C LEU A 112 11.53 -8.71 -12.98
N THR A 113 11.75 -9.23 -11.79
CA THR A 113 11.08 -8.81 -10.56
C THR A 113 12.13 -8.55 -9.47
N LEU A 114 11.71 -8.09 -8.30
CA LEU A 114 12.58 -7.93 -7.14
C LEU A 114 13.33 -9.23 -6.78
N THR A 115 12.71 -10.40 -6.97
CA THR A 115 13.37 -11.69 -6.70
C THR A 115 14.62 -11.87 -7.55
N HIS A 116 14.58 -11.47 -8.81
CA HIS A 116 15.74 -11.57 -9.72
C HIS A 116 16.89 -10.68 -9.27
N THR A 117 16.64 -9.53 -8.62
CA THR A 117 17.73 -8.70 -8.08
C THR A 117 18.47 -9.39 -6.92
N LYS A 118 17.75 -10.17 -6.10
CA LYS A 118 18.36 -10.93 -5.01
C LYS A 118 19.19 -12.10 -5.55
N GLN A 119 18.68 -12.80 -6.57
CA GLN A 119 19.41 -13.86 -7.26
C GLN A 119 20.67 -13.33 -7.95
N ALA A 120 20.55 -12.19 -8.64
CA ALA A 120 21.69 -11.53 -9.28
C ALA A 120 22.73 -11.06 -8.26
N TYR A 121 22.31 -10.61 -7.07
CA TYR A 121 23.25 -10.26 -6.00
C TYR A 121 24.04 -11.47 -5.50
N ALA A 122 23.37 -12.61 -5.30
CA ALA A 122 24.05 -13.84 -4.90
C ALA A 122 25.09 -14.27 -5.95
N ALA A 123 24.70 -14.35 -7.22
CA ALA A 123 25.59 -14.68 -8.32
C ALA A 123 26.79 -13.70 -8.45
N TYR A 124 26.55 -12.41 -8.22
CA TYR A 124 27.63 -11.42 -8.20
C TYR A 124 28.62 -11.63 -7.05
N VAL A 125 28.14 -11.95 -5.86
CA VAL A 125 28.99 -12.21 -4.69
C VAL A 125 29.80 -13.52 -4.85
N GLU A 126 29.21 -14.52 -5.48
CA GLU A 126 29.87 -15.82 -5.79
C GLU A 126 30.87 -15.72 -6.97
N GLY A 127 30.85 -14.61 -7.70
CA GLY A 127 31.72 -14.37 -8.84
C GLY A 127 31.21 -14.91 -10.18
N ASP A 128 29.97 -15.40 -10.21
CA ASP A 128 29.33 -15.97 -11.40
C ASP A 128 28.66 -14.90 -12.29
N MET A 129 28.66 -13.65 -11.83
CA MET A 129 28.06 -12.50 -12.55
C MET A 129 28.95 -11.28 -12.49
N SER A 130 29.08 -10.56 -13.62
CA SER A 130 29.81 -9.30 -13.64
C SER A 130 29.07 -8.20 -12.87
N ARG A 131 29.83 -7.20 -12.39
CA ARG A 131 29.26 -6.03 -11.73
C ARG A 131 28.35 -5.22 -12.65
N GLU A 132 28.67 -5.17 -13.91
CA GLU A 132 27.94 -4.45 -14.96
C GLU A 132 26.57 -5.10 -15.19
N GLU A 133 26.54 -6.41 -15.33
CA GLU A 133 25.31 -7.18 -15.50
C GLU A 133 24.41 -7.09 -14.25
N TYR A 134 24.98 -7.26 -13.04
CA TYR A 134 24.26 -7.07 -11.79
C TYR A 134 23.58 -5.70 -11.72
N LYS A 135 24.33 -4.62 -12.02
CA LYS A 135 23.78 -3.27 -12.04
C LYS A 135 22.67 -3.09 -13.08
N ALA A 136 22.81 -3.70 -14.26
CA ALA A 136 21.80 -3.64 -15.30
C ALA A 136 20.51 -4.31 -14.83
N ILE A 137 20.56 -5.50 -14.25
CA ILE A 137 19.40 -6.20 -13.67
C ILE A 137 18.72 -5.34 -12.59
N VAL A 138 19.49 -4.78 -11.64
CA VAL A 138 18.93 -3.93 -10.57
C VAL A 138 18.21 -2.70 -11.12
N ARG A 139 18.75 -2.06 -12.15
CA ARG A 139 18.15 -0.87 -12.76
C ARG A 139 16.83 -1.15 -13.47
N HIS A 140 16.68 -2.35 -14.04
CA HIS A 140 15.53 -2.69 -14.86
C HIS A 140 14.44 -3.47 -14.12
N ALA A 141 14.73 -4.02 -12.94
CA ALA A 141 13.82 -4.95 -12.26
C ALA A 141 12.54 -4.30 -11.70
N CYS A 142 12.59 -3.01 -11.32
CA CYS A 142 11.49 -2.32 -10.63
C CYS A 142 11.17 -0.98 -11.31
N PRO A 143 10.53 -0.98 -12.49
CA PRO A 143 10.38 0.22 -13.32
C PRO A 143 9.29 1.18 -12.87
N THR A 144 8.35 0.76 -12.00
CA THR A 144 7.25 1.59 -11.52
C THR A 144 7.10 1.51 -10.00
N PRO A 145 6.39 2.45 -9.36
CA PRO A 145 5.92 2.27 -7.99
C PRO A 145 4.85 1.15 -7.92
N GLY A 146 4.39 0.85 -6.71
CA GLY A 146 3.40 -0.18 -6.42
C GLY A 146 3.93 -1.30 -5.53
N ALA A 147 3.09 -2.26 -5.20
CA ALA A 147 3.49 -3.46 -4.47
C ALA A 147 4.45 -4.30 -5.33
N CYS A 148 5.44 -4.91 -4.69
CA CYS A 148 6.45 -5.70 -5.39
C CYS A 148 5.82 -6.72 -6.35
N PRO A 149 6.36 -6.89 -7.58
CA PRO A 149 5.70 -7.66 -8.65
C PRO A 149 5.84 -9.18 -8.45
N PHE A 150 5.44 -9.67 -7.28
CA PHE A 150 5.30 -11.09 -6.93
C PHE A 150 4.27 -11.22 -5.80
N MET A 151 3.70 -12.40 -5.61
CA MET A 151 2.71 -12.64 -4.55
C MET A 151 3.43 -12.85 -3.21
N GLY A 152 3.96 -11.75 -2.68
CA GLY A 152 4.52 -11.67 -1.33
C GLY A 152 3.57 -10.96 -0.37
N THR A 153 4.06 -10.60 0.83
CA THR A 153 3.25 -10.01 1.89
C THR A 153 2.55 -8.71 1.45
N ALA A 154 3.21 -7.86 0.65
CA ALA A 154 2.61 -6.60 0.20
C ALA A 154 1.33 -6.84 -0.61
N ASN A 155 1.39 -7.68 -1.66
CA ASN A 155 0.21 -8.01 -2.48
C ASN A 155 -0.84 -8.80 -1.70
N THR A 156 -0.42 -9.74 -0.84
CA THR A 156 -1.32 -10.47 0.04
C THR A 156 -2.09 -9.52 0.95
N MET A 157 -1.41 -8.56 1.59
CA MET A 157 -2.08 -7.59 2.45
C MET A 157 -2.98 -6.62 1.68
N CYS A 158 -2.63 -6.26 0.43
CA CYS A 158 -3.52 -5.50 -0.44
C CYS A 158 -4.80 -6.30 -0.77
N ALA A 159 -4.67 -7.60 -1.08
CA ALA A 159 -5.82 -8.49 -1.31
C ALA A 159 -6.67 -8.65 -0.04
N MET A 160 -6.05 -8.79 1.12
CA MET A 160 -6.76 -8.86 2.41
C MET A 160 -7.57 -7.59 2.68
N ALA A 161 -7.01 -6.40 2.44
CA ALA A 161 -7.71 -5.14 2.58
C ALA A 161 -8.95 -5.06 1.67
N GLU A 162 -8.85 -5.57 0.45
CA GLU A 162 -9.97 -5.65 -0.50
C GLU A 162 -11.03 -6.65 -0.03
N ILE A 163 -10.64 -7.89 0.35
CA ILE A 163 -11.57 -8.92 0.81
C ILE A 163 -12.30 -8.49 2.09
N LEU A 164 -11.63 -7.75 2.98
CA LEU A 164 -12.22 -7.17 4.17
C LEU A 164 -13.19 -6.01 3.87
N GLY A 165 -13.22 -5.49 2.64
CA GLY A 165 -14.13 -4.42 2.24
C GLY A 165 -13.59 -3.00 2.40
N PHE A 166 -12.32 -2.81 2.72
CA PHE A 166 -11.71 -1.47 2.81
C PHE A 166 -11.38 -0.85 1.46
N SER A 167 -10.97 -1.66 0.49
CA SER A 167 -10.55 -1.18 -0.84
C SER A 167 -11.64 -1.38 -1.90
N PRO A 168 -11.67 -0.55 -2.95
CA PRO A 168 -12.50 -0.82 -4.13
C PRO A 168 -12.18 -2.18 -4.74
N HIS A 169 -13.19 -2.86 -5.27
CA HIS A 169 -13.03 -4.17 -5.87
C HIS A 169 -12.05 -4.15 -7.06
N GLY A 170 -11.06 -5.05 -7.05
CA GLY A 170 -9.99 -5.16 -8.03
C GLY A 170 -8.79 -4.25 -7.75
N ASN A 171 -8.78 -3.48 -6.65
CA ASN A 171 -7.67 -2.58 -6.31
C ASN A 171 -6.36 -3.33 -6.04
N ALA A 172 -6.41 -4.51 -5.42
CA ALA A 172 -5.21 -5.32 -5.18
C ALA A 172 -4.57 -5.85 -6.48
N SER A 173 -5.36 -5.99 -7.54
CA SER A 173 -4.93 -6.55 -8.83
C SER A 173 -4.85 -5.53 -9.96
N VAL A 174 -4.92 -4.24 -9.65
CA VAL A 174 -4.78 -3.17 -10.64
C VAL A 174 -3.33 -2.76 -10.79
N ARG A 175 -2.90 -2.42 -12.00
CA ARG A 175 -1.57 -1.87 -12.24
C ARG A 175 -1.44 -0.48 -11.61
N SER A 176 -0.37 -0.29 -10.85
CA SER A 176 -0.03 1.01 -10.25
C SER A 176 -0.01 2.13 -11.30
N GLN A 177 -0.54 3.29 -10.96
CA GLN A 177 -0.61 4.49 -11.81
C GLN A 177 -1.37 4.31 -13.14
N SER A 178 -2.18 3.26 -13.30
CA SER A 178 -3.07 3.14 -14.44
C SER A 178 -4.30 4.02 -14.29
N GLU A 179 -4.96 4.38 -15.41
CA GLU A 179 -6.23 5.14 -15.33
C GLU A 179 -7.28 4.43 -14.46
N LYS A 180 -7.32 3.10 -14.50
CA LYS A 180 -8.21 2.32 -13.64
C LYS A 180 -7.85 2.49 -12.15
N TRP A 181 -6.57 2.60 -11.82
CA TRP A 181 -6.13 2.88 -10.45
C TRP A 181 -6.54 4.29 -9.99
N HIS A 182 -6.43 5.31 -10.86
CA HIS A 182 -6.94 6.66 -10.58
C HIS A 182 -8.46 6.69 -10.38
N GLN A 183 -9.21 5.92 -11.18
CA GLN A 183 -10.66 5.78 -11.00
C GLN A 183 -10.99 5.19 -9.62
N MET A 184 -10.25 4.16 -9.19
CA MET A 184 -10.41 3.57 -7.86
C MET A 184 -10.04 4.53 -6.73
N ALA A 185 -9.05 5.40 -6.92
CA ALA A 185 -8.71 6.45 -5.98
C ALA A 185 -9.88 7.43 -5.78
N ARG A 186 -10.47 7.90 -6.88
CA ARG A 186 -11.67 8.75 -6.85
C ARG A 186 -12.86 8.05 -6.19
N GLU A 187 -13.04 6.75 -6.47
CA GLU A 187 -14.09 5.94 -5.83
C GLU A 187 -13.88 5.81 -4.32
N ALA A 188 -12.67 5.50 -3.86
CA ALA A 188 -12.36 5.41 -2.44
C ALA A 188 -12.63 6.74 -1.71
N ALA A 189 -12.29 7.86 -2.35
CA ALA A 189 -12.54 9.20 -1.83
C ALA A 189 -14.04 9.54 -1.70
N ARG A 190 -14.87 9.14 -2.67
CA ARG A 190 -16.32 9.31 -2.56
C ARG A 190 -16.91 8.42 -1.49
N LYS A 191 -16.53 7.15 -1.48
CA LYS A 191 -17.04 6.15 -0.53
C LYS A 191 -16.78 6.50 0.92
N VAL A 192 -15.67 7.13 1.26
CA VAL A 192 -15.43 7.54 2.65
C VAL A 192 -16.44 8.60 3.10
N VAL A 193 -16.78 9.56 2.25
CA VAL A 193 -17.77 10.59 2.59
C VAL A 193 -19.18 9.99 2.71
N GLU A 194 -19.51 9.02 1.86
CA GLU A 194 -20.76 8.26 1.97
C GLU A 194 -20.80 7.48 3.29
N ALA A 195 -19.71 6.78 3.62
CA ALA A 195 -19.59 6.02 4.86
C ALA A 195 -19.68 6.92 6.12
N VAL A 196 -19.15 8.15 6.07
CA VAL A 196 -19.33 9.14 7.15
C VAL A 196 -20.80 9.53 7.31
N LYS A 197 -21.51 9.81 6.21
CA LYS A 197 -22.93 10.14 6.24
C LYS A 197 -23.83 8.99 6.75
N GLU A 198 -23.41 7.75 6.49
CA GLU A 198 -24.10 6.52 6.91
C GLU A 198 -23.63 6.04 8.29
N GLU A 199 -22.65 6.69 8.91
CA GLU A 199 -21.96 6.27 10.14
C GLU A 199 -21.38 4.85 10.08
N LYS A 200 -21.02 4.38 8.89
CA LYS A 200 -20.55 3.03 8.62
C LYS A 200 -19.08 2.86 9.00
N ARG A 201 -18.82 2.11 10.04
CA ARG A 201 -17.51 1.91 10.67
C ARG A 201 -16.90 0.55 10.29
N PRO A 202 -15.58 0.36 10.43
CA PRO A 202 -14.94 -0.94 10.24
C PRO A 202 -15.60 -2.09 11.02
N SER A 203 -16.01 -1.86 12.27
CA SER A 203 -16.72 -2.85 13.10
C SER A 203 -18.06 -3.33 12.53
N ASP A 204 -18.67 -2.59 11.60
CA ASP A 204 -19.97 -2.96 11.03
C ASP A 204 -19.87 -4.00 9.92
N PHE A 205 -18.72 -4.11 9.25
CA PHE A 205 -18.52 -5.04 8.13
C PHE A 205 -17.39 -6.04 8.36
N VAL A 206 -16.43 -5.76 9.25
CA VAL A 206 -15.37 -6.71 9.59
C VAL A 206 -15.80 -7.55 10.79
N THR A 207 -16.14 -8.79 10.51
CA THR A 207 -16.60 -9.77 11.49
C THR A 207 -15.57 -10.88 11.66
N GLN A 208 -15.70 -11.70 12.70
CA GLN A 208 -14.90 -12.91 12.86
C GLN A 208 -14.93 -13.79 11.60
N LYS A 209 -16.09 -13.93 10.99
CA LYS A 209 -16.25 -14.72 9.75
C LYS A 209 -15.53 -14.11 8.55
N SER A 210 -15.55 -12.78 8.41
CA SER A 210 -14.78 -12.11 7.33
C SER A 210 -13.27 -12.27 7.53
N LEU A 211 -12.78 -12.22 8.78
CA LEU A 211 -11.37 -12.50 9.09
C LEU A 211 -10.99 -13.95 8.80
N GLU A 212 -11.83 -14.92 9.14
CA GLU A 212 -11.61 -16.35 8.80
C GLU A 212 -11.60 -16.59 7.28
N ASN A 213 -12.46 -15.89 6.52
CA ASN A 213 -12.50 -16.00 5.06
C ASN A 213 -11.23 -15.41 4.41
N VAL A 214 -10.67 -14.35 4.96
CA VAL A 214 -9.45 -13.71 4.45
C VAL A 214 -8.21 -14.61 4.63
N VAL A 215 -8.20 -15.46 5.66
CA VAL A 215 -7.07 -16.37 5.95
C VAL A 215 -7.11 -17.65 5.10
N ARG A 216 -8.27 -18.00 4.51
CA ARG A 216 -8.46 -19.17 3.64
C ARG A 216 -8.05 -18.89 2.20
#